data_ec70c20096a6ea4f85535b58a35cab56
#
_entry.id   ec70c20096a6ea4f85535b58a35cab56
#
_cell.length_a   1.000
_cell.length_b   1.000
_cell.length_c   1.000
_cell.angle_alpha   90.00
_cell.angle_beta   90.00
_cell.angle_gamma   90.00
#
_symmetry.space_group_name_H-M   'P 1'
#
loop_
_entity.id
_entity.type
_entity.pdbx_description
1 polymer ?
#
loop_
_entity_poly.entity_id
_entity_poly.type
_entity_poly.pdbx_seq_one_letter_code
_entity_poly.pdbx_strand_id
1 'polypeptide(L)'
;IKPLMGFVLNHRYHRELLEDSNVCKIVKQLILSYPITEETNNLDYEYARYVTDILEKGNDNDFAADLNRKLIEDFNKGYLHGNFDGIYSVLVKKYRDVIWDDFESAFVSDDYYGFLFQIKDEIGSGTSFGVGALFQVKDDKVQNMCKKYPGKAPLRVAQMIPVFKDGHTFSDWFMWMLDEFGDQKDVLDSLHANMGTFTWGGSIIPLLRKKMECLNGIKNHRRVEVREWVEMCLQEIEEDMRRELNREEY
;
A
#
# COMPACT_ATOMS: atom_id res chain seq x y z
N ILE A 1 11.96 -28.31 10.12
CA ILE A 1 12.08 -27.00 9.46
C ILE A 1 12.10 -25.86 10.49
N LYS A 2 11.13 -25.78 11.45
CA LYS A 2 11.09 -24.73 12.51
C LYS A 2 12.42 -24.53 13.26
N PRO A 3 13.12 -25.57 13.76
CA PRO A 3 14.40 -25.39 14.45
C PRO A 3 15.51 -24.85 13.53
N LEU A 4 15.51 -25.24 12.26
CA LEU A 4 16.53 -24.81 11.29
C LEU A 4 16.31 -23.34 10.88
N MET A 5 15.05 -22.95 10.69
CA MET A 5 14.69 -21.54 10.46
C MET A 5 15.00 -20.69 11.69
N GLY A 6 14.66 -21.14 12.89
CA GLY A 6 15.03 -20.48 14.14
C GLY A 6 16.55 -20.34 14.30
N PHE A 7 17.33 -21.33 13.87
CA PHE A 7 18.79 -21.27 13.89
C PHE A 7 19.33 -20.26 12.85
N VAL A 8 18.81 -20.32 11.62
CA VAL A 8 19.18 -19.37 10.56
C VAL A 8 18.74 -17.94 10.95
N LEU A 9 17.57 -17.79 11.58
CA LEU A 9 16.98 -16.51 11.91
C LEU A 9 17.56 -15.87 13.20
N ASN A 10 18.11 -16.61 14.13
CA ASN A 10 18.56 -16.10 15.44
C ASN A 10 20.04 -15.71 15.54
N HIS A 11 20.86 -15.85 14.49
CA HIS A 11 22.28 -15.62 14.62
C HIS A 11 22.77 -14.23 14.17
N ARG A 12 23.57 -13.58 15.02
CA ARG A 12 24.33 -12.33 14.75
C ARG A 12 25.26 -12.40 13.53
N TYR A 13 25.53 -13.60 13.00
CA TYR A 13 26.48 -13.89 11.91
C TYR A 13 25.85 -13.96 10.51
N HIS A 14 24.61 -13.51 10.34
CA HIS A 14 23.85 -13.70 9.10
C HIS A 14 24.44 -13.04 7.88
N ARG A 15 25.07 -11.86 8.05
CA ARG A 15 25.63 -11.13 6.91
C ARG A 15 26.70 -11.94 6.21
N GLU A 16 27.58 -12.58 6.98
CA GLU A 16 28.66 -13.43 6.47
C GLU A 16 28.13 -14.73 5.85
N LEU A 17 27.08 -15.31 6.40
CA LEU A 17 26.46 -16.52 5.86
C LEU A 17 25.78 -16.28 4.50
N LEU A 18 25.22 -15.10 4.27
CA LEU A 18 24.58 -14.76 2.99
C LEU A 18 25.60 -14.41 1.89
N GLU A 19 26.86 -14.20 2.22
CA GLU A 19 27.96 -14.05 1.26
C GLU A 19 28.37 -15.39 0.63
N ASP A 20 28.13 -16.52 1.31
CA ASP A 20 28.31 -17.85 0.71
C ASP A 20 27.13 -18.19 -0.21
N SER A 21 27.43 -18.37 -1.49
CA SER A 21 26.42 -18.61 -2.53
C SER A 21 25.61 -19.90 -2.30
N ASN A 22 26.19 -20.93 -1.72
CA ASN A 22 25.51 -22.21 -1.41
C ASN A 22 24.58 -22.04 -0.22
N VAL A 23 25.04 -21.36 0.83
CA VAL A 23 24.21 -21.06 2.01
C VAL A 23 23.06 -20.18 1.62
N CYS A 24 23.28 -19.12 0.84
CA CYS A 24 22.24 -18.25 0.34
C CYS A 24 21.18 -19.01 -0.46
N LYS A 25 21.59 -19.94 -1.33
CA LYS A 25 20.68 -20.81 -2.08
C LYS A 25 19.81 -21.68 -1.18
N ILE A 26 20.41 -22.31 -0.16
CA ILE A 26 19.68 -23.14 0.83
C ILE A 26 18.68 -22.27 1.60
N VAL A 27 19.10 -21.08 2.05
CA VAL A 27 18.23 -20.17 2.79
C VAL A 27 17.03 -19.74 1.95
N LYS A 28 17.22 -19.38 0.68
CA LYS A 28 16.14 -19.07 -0.24
C LYS A 28 15.15 -20.22 -0.41
N GLN A 29 15.65 -21.45 -0.57
CA GLN A 29 14.79 -22.64 -0.64
C GLN A 29 14.00 -22.87 0.65
N LEU A 30 14.61 -22.65 1.80
CA LEU A 30 13.91 -22.72 3.10
C LEU A 30 12.82 -21.66 3.22
N ILE A 31 13.09 -20.43 2.80
CA ILE A 31 12.11 -19.35 2.78
C ILE A 31 10.90 -19.73 1.92
N LEU A 32 11.14 -20.22 0.70
CA LEU A 32 10.06 -20.61 -0.21
C LEU A 32 9.26 -21.82 0.29
N SER A 33 9.91 -22.75 1.01
CA SER A 33 9.25 -23.93 1.56
C SER A 33 8.63 -23.72 2.94
N TYR A 34 8.87 -22.59 3.59
CA TYR A 34 8.38 -22.31 4.94
C TYR A 34 6.87 -22.07 4.94
N PRO A 35 6.06 -22.89 5.61
CA PRO A 35 4.63 -22.67 5.70
C PRO A 35 4.37 -21.51 6.66
N ILE A 36 3.75 -20.46 6.14
CA ILE A 36 3.27 -19.36 6.96
C ILE A 36 1.89 -19.76 7.47
N THR A 37 1.77 -19.99 8.78
CA THR A 37 0.53 -20.42 9.44
C THR A 37 0.29 -19.58 10.69
N GLU A 38 -0.94 -19.61 11.24
CA GLU A 38 -1.28 -18.92 12.50
C GLU A 38 -0.34 -19.29 13.67
N GLU A 39 0.18 -20.51 13.67
CA GLU A 39 1.11 -20.97 14.71
C GLU A 39 2.54 -20.42 14.56
N THR A 40 2.85 -19.75 13.46
CA THR A 40 4.18 -19.20 13.18
C THR A 40 4.30 -17.71 13.47
N ASN A 41 3.25 -17.06 13.94
CA ASN A 41 3.14 -15.62 14.18
C ASN A 41 4.32 -14.97 14.94
N ASN A 42 4.99 -15.68 15.83
CA ASN A 42 6.13 -15.13 16.57
C ASN A 42 7.44 -15.08 15.74
N LEU A 43 7.49 -15.72 14.57
CA LEU A 43 8.65 -15.71 13.67
C LEU A 43 8.48 -14.73 12.52
N ASP A 44 7.31 -14.14 12.36
CA ASP A 44 6.94 -13.35 11.18
C ASP A 44 7.82 -12.10 11.01
N TYR A 45 8.12 -11.39 12.10
CA TYR A 45 9.00 -10.21 12.06
C TYR A 45 10.43 -10.57 11.65
N GLU A 46 11.00 -11.62 12.24
CA GLU A 46 12.35 -12.08 11.91
C GLU A 46 12.40 -12.59 10.46
N TYR A 47 11.39 -13.37 10.04
CA TYR A 47 11.24 -13.83 8.67
C TYR A 47 11.20 -12.65 7.68
N ALA A 48 10.33 -11.68 7.93
CA ALA A 48 10.18 -10.50 7.08
C ALA A 48 11.51 -9.74 6.94
N ARG A 49 12.21 -9.51 8.05
CA ARG A 49 13.50 -8.82 8.06
C ARG A 49 14.55 -9.54 7.22
N TYR A 50 14.63 -10.88 7.30
CA TYR A 50 15.59 -11.66 6.53
C TYR A 50 15.29 -11.67 5.05
N VAL A 51 14.03 -11.89 4.72
CA VAL A 51 13.58 -11.86 3.33
C VAL A 51 13.87 -10.50 2.71
N THR A 52 13.56 -9.42 3.43
CA THR A 52 13.86 -8.05 3.01
C THR A 52 15.37 -7.85 2.78
N ASP A 53 16.21 -8.27 3.73
CA ASP A 53 17.68 -8.18 3.62
C ASP A 53 18.21 -8.95 2.38
N ILE A 54 17.68 -10.14 2.09
CA ILE A 54 18.08 -10.94 0.92
C ILE A 54 17.65 -10.24 -0.38
N LEU A 55 16.43 -9.73 -0.43
CA LEU A 55 15.91 -9.01 -1.58
C LEU A 55 16.68 -7.71 -1.83
N GLU A 56 16.96 -6.92 -0.79
CA GLU A 56 17.68 -5.64 -0.92
C GLU A 56 19.10 -5.83 -1.43
N LYS A 57 19.82 -6.82 -0.94
CA LYS A 57 21.22 -7.07 -1.29
C LYS A 57 21.39 -7.92 -2.55
N GLY A 58 20.45 -8.83 -2.81
CA GLY A 58 20.47 -9.72 -3.97
C GLY A 58 19.97 -9.04 -5.25
N ASN A 59 20.16 -9.72 -6.39
CA ASN A 59 19.56 -9.40 -7.69
C ASN A 59 18.99 -10.69 -8.31
N ASP A 60 18.32 -11.51 -7.52
CA ASP A 60 17.78 -12.80 -7.92
C ASP A 60 16.32 -12.65 -8.33
N ASN A 61 16.10 -12.50 -9.63
CA ASN A 61 14.76 -12.32 -10.20
C ASN A 61 13.89 -13.57 -10.03
N ASP A 62 14.48 -14.76 -10.14
CA ASP A 62 13.73 -16.02 -10.01
C ASP A 62 13.23 -16.18 -8.57
N PHE A 63 14.10 -15.93 -7.60
CA PHE A 63 13.69 -15.95 -6.20
C PHE A 63 12.60 -14.91 -5.89
N ALA A 64 12.71 -13.70 -6.43
CA ALA A 64 11.70 -12.66 -6.23
C ALA A 64 10.34 -13.05 -6.83
N ALA A 65 10.33 -13.65 -8.04
CA ALA A 65 9.12 -14.14 -8.68
C ALA A 65 8.47 -15.28 -7.88
N ASP A 66 9.25 -16.28 -7.45
CA ASP A 66 8.78 -17.41 -6.68
C ASP A 66 8.23 -16.97 -5.31
N LEU A 67 8.92 -16.04 -4.66
CA LEU A 67 8.49 -15.47 -3.40
C LEU A 67 7.17 -14.70 -3.54
N ASN A 68 7.03 -13.88 -4.59
CA ASN A 68 5.81 -13.14 -4.86
C ASN A 68 4.62 -14.10 -5.03
N ARG A 69 4.76 -15.16 -5.83
CA ARG A 69 3.71 -16.17 -6.02
C ARG A 69 3.35 -16.86 -4.72
N LYS A 70 4.34 -17.28 -3.94
CA LYS A 70 4.13 -17.88 -2.62
C LYS A 70 3.35 -16.97 -1.69
N LEU A 71 3.73 -15.69 -1.59
CA LEU A 71 3.06 -14.73 -0.73
C LEU A 71 1.60 -14.51 -1.16
N ILE A 72 1.33 -14.36 -2.46
CA ILE A 72 -0.03 -14.24 -2.98
C ILE A 72 -0.87 -15.47 -2.58
N GLU A 73 -0.33 -16.68 -2.75
CA GLU A 73 -1.03 -17.91 -2.38
C GLU A 73 -1.31 -18.00 -0.87
N ASP A 74 -0.34 -17.62 -0.04
CA ASP A 74 -0.47 -17.68 1.43
C ASP A 74 -1.46 -16.59 1.93
N PHE A 75 -1.46 -15.40 1.33
CA PHE A 75 -2.47 -14.35 1.61
C PHE A 75 -3.89 -14.83 1.26
N ASN A 76 -4.06 -15.48 0.13
CA ASN A 76 -5.37 -15.99 -0.29
C ASN A 76 -5.88 -17.14 0.59
N LYS A 77 -4.99 -17.85 1.29
CA LYS A 77 -5.35 -18.86 2.31
C LYS A 77 -5.72 -18.26 3.66
N GLY A 78 -5.57 -16.94 3.83
CA GLY A 78 -5.87 -16.24 5.09
C GLY A 78 -4.83 -16.47 6.20
N TYR A 79 -3.65 -16.97 5.88
CA TYR A 79 -2.63 -17.33 6.87
C TYR A 79 -1.76 -16.15 7.33
N LEU A 80 -1.91 -14.97 6.72
CA LEU A 80 -1.05 -13.84 7.01
C LEU A 80 -1.81 -12.77 7.80
N HIS A 81 -1.55 -12.72 9.08
CA HIS A 81 -1.92 -11.62 9.96
C HIS A 81 -0.64 -10.98 10.51
N GLY A 82 -0.25 -9.83 9.97
CA GLY A 82 0.80 -8.99 10.55
C GLY A 82 2.14 -9.02 9.80
N ASN A 83 2.99 -8.19 10.14
CA ASN A 83 4.43 -7.89 10.01
C ASN A 83 5.23 -8.51 8.84
N PHE A 84 4.67 -8.55 7.61
CA PHE A 84 5.47 -8.72 6.40
C PHE A 84 6.03 -7.39 5.90
N ASP A 85 6.11 -6.44 6.84
CA ASP A 85 6.58 -5.08 6.63
C ASP A 85 7.91 -5.07 5.89
N GLY A 86 7.90 -4.44 4.74
CA GLY A 86 9.06 -4.24 3.91
C GLY A 86 9.24 -5.22 2.75
N ILE A 87 8.73 -6.47 2.81
CA ILE A 87 8.93 -7.44 1.71
C ILE A 87 8.30 -6.93 0.41
N TYR A 88 7.00 -6.60 0.43
CA TYR A 88 6.32 -6.08 -0.76
C TYR A 88 6.84 -4.72 -1.18
N SER A 89 7.28 -3.89 -0.23
CA SER A 89 7.92 -2.62 -0.54
C SER A 89 9.18 -2.82 -1.39
N VAL A 90 10.03 -3.81 -1.04
CA VAL A 90 11.22 -4.14 -1.82
C VAL A 90 10.86 -4.80 -3.16
N LEU A 91 9.94 -5.76 -3.16
CA LEU A 91 9.48 -6.41 -4.38
C LEU A 91 8.96 -5.39 -5.40
N VAL A 92 8.10 -4.48 -4.98
CA VAL A 92 7.49 -3.45 -5.84
C VAL A 92 8.51 -2.41 -6.31
N LYS A 93 9.52 -2.06 -5.49
CA LYS A 93 10.54 -1.07 -5.88
C LYS A 93 11.62 -1.64 -6.75
N LYS A 94 12.13 -2.83 -6.42
CA LYS A 94 13.34 -3.38 -7.03
C LYS A 94 13.06 -4.45 -8.07
N TYR A 95 12.02 -5.27 -7.86
CA TYR A 95 11.70 -6.41 -8.72
C TYR A 95 10.39 -6.23 -9.49
N ARG A 96 9.91 -5.00 -9.59
CA ARG A 96 8.61 -4.65 -10.15
C ARG A 96 8.33 -5.29 -11.51
N ASP A 97 9.31 -5.28 -12.41
CA ASP A 97 9.13 -5.84 -13.76
C ASP A 97 8.95 -7.35 -13.74
N VAL A 98 9.58 -8.02 -12.80
CA VAL A 98 9.55 -9.48 -12.67
C VAL A 98 8.24 -9.97 -12.04
N ILE A 99 7.73 -9.24 -11.05
CA ILE A 99 6.56 -9.65 -10.28
C ILE A 99 5.25 -9.10 -10.84
N TRP A 100 5.28 -8.18 -11.82
CA TRP A 100 4.13 -7.34 -12.14
C TRP A 100 2.92 -8.12 -12.62
N ASP A 101 3.10 -9.12 -13.49
CA ASP A 101 1.97 -9.87 -14.05
C ASP A 101 1.21 -10.66 -12.97
N ASP A 102 1.93 -11.32 -12.06
CA ASP A 102 1.34 -12.04 -10.93
C ASP A 102 0.69 -11.06 -9.95
N PHE A 103 1.36 -9.93 -9.66
CA PHE A 103 0.85 -8.86 -8.82
C PHE A 103 -0.43 -8.23 -9.41
N GLU A 104 -0.42 -7.84 -10.68
CA GLU A 104 -1.59 -7.27 -11.38
C GLU A 104 -2.78 -8.24 -11.32
N SER A 105 -2.53 -9.53 -11.61
CA SER A 105 -3.56 -10.56 -11.60
C SER A 105 -4.18 -10.72 -10.19
N ALA A 106 -3.36 -10.75 -9.14
CA ALA A 106 -3.82 -10.80 -7.76
C ALA A 106 -4.55 -9.52 -7.36
N PHE A 107 -4.03 -8.36 -7.79
CA PHE A 107 -4.60 -7.05 -7.48
C PHE A 107 -6.01 -6.88 -8.02
N VAL A 108 -6.35 -7.46 -9.17
CA VAL A 108 -7.68 -7.34 -9.78
C VAL A 108 -8.58 -8.56 -9.57
N SER A 109 -8.12 -9.60 -8.86
CA SER A 109 -8.90 -10.82 -8.62
C SER A 109 -10.13 -10.54 -7.76
N ASP A 110 -11.13 -11.41 -7.81
CA ASP A 110 -12.33 -11.30 -6.98
C ASP A 110 -12.07 -11.76 -5.53
N ASP A 111 -11.06 -12.59 -5.32
CA ASP A 111 -10.54 -12.98 -3.99
C ASP A 111 -9.65 -11.90 -3.36
N TYR A 112 -9.99 -10.67 -3.62
CA TYR A 112 -9.30 -9.43 -3.33
C TYR A 112 -8.97 -9.19 -1.85
N TYR A 113 -9.83 -9.61 -0.93
CA TYR A 113 -9.74 -9.16 0.46
C TYR A 113 -8.50 -9.67 1.20
N GLY A 114 -8.02 -10.86 0.88
CA GLY A 114 -6.82 -11.39 1.53
C GLY A 114 -5.56 -10.59 1.17
N PHE A 115 -5.22 -10.59 -0.10
CA PHE A 115 -3.99 -10.01 -0.61
C PHE A 115 -3.90 -8.49 -0.40
N LEU A 116 -4.88 -7.74 -0.91
CA LEU A 116 -4.80 -6.27 -0.86
C LEU A 116 -4.96 -5.69 0.54
N PHE A 117 -5.79 -6.30 1.39
CA PHE A 117 -5.93 -5.86 2.77
C PHE A 117 -4.60 -5.91 3.49
N GLN A 118 -3.80 -6.96 3.23
CA GLN A 118 -2.50 -7.15 3.87
C GLN A 118 -1.43 -6.17 3.33
N ILE A 119 -1.40 -5.91 2.02
CA ILE A 119 -0.33 -5.13 1.41
C ILE A 119 -0.61 -3.62 1.28
N LYS A 120 -1.88 -3.19 1.42
CA LYS A 120 -2.26 -1.78 1.21
C LYS A 120 -1.48 -0.81 2.09
N ASP A 121 -1.25 -1.17 3.35
CA ASP A 121 -0.55 -0.31 4.31
C ASP A 121 0.97 -0.33 4.05
N GLU A 122 1.48 -1.39 3.45
CA GLU A 122 2.89 -1.56 3.13
C GLU A 122 3.30 -0.85 1.82
N ILE A 123 2.52 -0.99 0.76
CA ILE A 123 2.84 -0.45 -0.56
C ILE A 123 2.02 0.78 -0.95
N GLY A 124 0.89 0.99 -0.30
CA GLY A 124 0.04 2.17 -0.44
C GLY A 124 0.53 3.33 0.42
N SER A 125 -0.29 4.36 0.50
CA SER A 125 -0.01 5.54 1.32
C SER A 125 -0.68 5.50 2.68
N GLY A 126 -1.19 4.37 3.12
CA GLY A 126 -1.82 4.09 4.41
C GLY A 126 -1.87 5.24 5.44
N THR A 127 -1.95 4.93 6.70
CA THR A 127 -1.90 5.93 7.79
C THR A 127 -0.49 6.51 8.03
N SER A 128 0.52 6.03 7.31
CA SER A 128 1.91 6.50 7.42
C SER A 128 2.13 7.77 6.60
N PHE A 129 2.86 8.72 7.16
CA PHE A 129 3.21 10.00 6.52
C PHE A 129 4.19 9.83 5.34
N GLY A 130 3.83 9.06 4.31
CA GLY A 130 4.72 8.82 3.19
C GLY A 130 4.02 8.32 1.94
N VAL A 131 4.70 8.46 0.82
CA VAL A 131 4.27 7.87 -0.44
C VAL A 131 4.65 6.39 -0.40
N GLY A 132 3.66 5.51 -0.46
CA GLY A 132 3.90 4.06 -0.47
C GLY A 132 4.72 3.59 -1.67
N ALA A 133 5.31 2.42 -1.54
CA ALA A 133 6.23 1.84 -2.52
C ALA A 133 5.66 1.78 -3.93
N LEU A 134 4.36 1.49 -4.05
CA LEU A 134 3.65 1.38 -5.34
C LEU A 134 3.68 2.68 -6.15
N PHE A 135 3.66 3.83 -5.46
CA PHE A 135 3.56 5.17 -6.05
C PHE A 135 4.89 5.92 -6.12
N GLN A 136 5.97 5.35 -5.56
CA GLN A 136 7.32 5.94 -5.64
C GLN A 136 8.01 5.64 -6.97
N VAL A 137 7.65 4.54 -7.61
CA VAL A 137 8.26 4.14 -8.89
C VAL A 137 7.60 4.93 -10.03
N LYS A 138 8.43 5.60 -10.82
CA LYS A 138 7.98 6.41 -11.96
C LYS A 138 7.87 5.53 -13.20
N ASP A 139 6.80 4.77 -13.31
CA ASP A 139 6.41 4.03 -14.50
C ASP A 139 4.88 4.12 -14.70
N ASP A 140 4.41 3.62 -15.84
CA ASP A 140 3.00 3.66 -16.22
C ASP A 140 2.22 2.39 -15.81
N LYS A 141 2.83 1.47 -15.07
CA LYS A 141 2.23 0.15 -14.79
C LYS A 141 0.90 0.26 -14.05
N VAL A 142 0.84 1.07 -12.98
CA VAL A 142 -0.41 1.30 -12.22
C VAL A 142 -1.47 1.97 -13.09
N GLN A 143 -1.07 2.96 -13.89
CA GLN A 143 -1.99 3.66 -14.78
C GLN A 143 -2.52 2.74 -15.87
N ASN A 144 -1.66 1.90 -16.45
CA ASN A 144 -2.04 0.92 -17.46
C ASN A 144 -2.97 -0.15 -16.87
N MET A 145 -2.71 -0.62 -15.64
CA MET A 145 -3.60 -1.53 -14.92
C MET A 145 -4.99 -0.91 -14.70
N CYS A 146 -5.06 0.35 -14.28
CA CYS A 146 -6.35 1.04 -14.13
C CYS A 146 -7.12 1.16 -15.45
N LYS A 147 -6.43 1.48 -16.54
CA LYS A 147 -7.03 1.55 -17.89
C LYS A 147 -7.46 0.18 -18.42
N LYS A 148 -6.71 -0.86 -18.11
CA LYS A 148 -6.99 -2.25 -18.51
C LYS A 148 -8.18 -2.85 -17.74
N TYR A 149 -8.35 -2.47 -16.48
CA TYR A 149 -9.40 -2.99 -15.59
C TYR A 149 -10.24 -1.87 -14.95
N PRO A 150 -10.95 -1.06 -15.76
CA PRO A 150 -11.59 0.18 -15.30
C PRO A 150 -12.69 -0.03 -14.24
N GLY A 151 -13.29 -1.24 -14.18
CA GLY A 151 -14.31 -1.57 -13.17
C GLY A 151 -13.77 -2.07 -11.83
N LYS A 152 -12.45 -2.27 -11.68
CA LYS A 152 -11.85 -2.81 -10.44
C LYS A 152 -10.63 -2.03 -9.97
N ALA A 153 -9.64 -1.86 -10.84
CA ALA A 153 -8.35 -1.31 -10.44
C ALA A 153 -8.43 0.15 -9.96
N PRO A 154 -9.18 1.07 -10.62
CA PRO A 154 -9.27 2.45 -10.14
C PRO A 154 -9.80 2.57 -8.71
N LEU A 155 -10.87 1.82 -8.39
CA LEU A 155 -11.45 1.79 -7.05
C LEU A 155 -10.42 1.37 -6.00
N ARG A 156 -9.66 0.31 -6.29
CA ARG A 156 -8.65 -0.25 -5.38
C ARG A 156 -7.44 0.66 -5.23
N VAL A 157 -6.99 1.26 -6.32
CA VAL A 157 -5.91 2.24 -6.31
C VAL A 157 -6.32 3.49 -5.54
N ALA A 158 -7.56 3.98 -5.70
CA ALA A 158 -8.08 5.14 -4.97
C ALA A 158 -8.02 4.98 -3.44
N GLN A 159 -8.12 3.75 -2.92
CA GLN A 159 -8.00 3.45 -1.49
C GLN A 159 -6.56 3.56 -0.96
N MET A 160 -5.57 3.59 -1.85
CA MET A 160 -4.15 3.43 -1.51
C MET A 160 -3.29 4.62 -1.93
N ILE A 161 -3.79 5.52 -2.78
CA ILE A 161 -2.98 6.61 -3.31
C ILE A 161 -2.63 7.65 -2.24
N PRO A 162 -1.47 8.31 -2.36
CA PRO A 162 -1.18 9.48 -1.54
C PRO A 162 -2.15 10.61 -1.88
N VAL A 163 -2.92 11.07 -0.89
CA VAL A 163 -3.87 12.16 -1.09
C VAL A 163 -3.14 13.50 -1.25
N PHE A 164 -2.19 13.76 -0.35
CA PHE A 164 -1.46 15.02 -0.32
C PHE A 164 0.02 14.82 -0.63
N LYS A 165 0.62 15.79 -1.35
CA LYS A 165 2.03 15.79 -1.72
C LYS A 165 2.92 16.28 -0.58
N ASP A 166 2.48 17.32 0.13
CA ASP A 166 3.23 18.05 1.16
C ASP A 166 2.36 18.41 2.38
N GLY A 167 1.22 17.75 2.50
CA GLY A 167 0.19 18.04 3.48
C GLY A 167 -0.66 19.29 3.15
N HIS A 168 -0.41 19.96 2.02
CA HIS A 168 -1.07 21.21 1.64
C HIS A 168 -1.66 21.22 0.23
N THR A 169 -1.16 20.34 -0.66
CA THR A 169 -1.63 20.22 -2.03
C THR A 169 -1.97 18.77 -2.35
N PHE A 170 -2.96 18.56 -3.21
CA PHE A 170 -3.24 17.22 -3.68
C PHE A 170 -2.06 16.64 -4.45
N SER A 171 -1.83 15.34 -4.31
CA SER A 171 -0.78 14.65 -5.03
C SER A 171 -1.11 14.54 -6.53
N ASP A 172 -0.08 14.34 -7.34
CA ASP A 172 -0.23 14.13 -8.78
C ASP A 172 -1.06 12.85 -9.06
N TRP A 173 -0.96 11.83 -8.21
CA TRP A 173 -1.77 10.62 -8.29
C TRP A 173 -3.26 10.86 -7.99
N PHE A 174 -3.54 11.68 -6.98
CA PHE A 174 -4.91 12.05 -6.64
C PHE A 174 -5.56 12.85 -7.78
N MET A 175 -4.84 13.84 -8.33
CA MET A 175 -5.32 14.63 -9.46
C MET A 175 -5.52 13.78 -10.71
N TRP A 176 -4.57 12.87 -11.01
CA TRP A 176 -4.71 11.94 -12.12
C TRP A 176 -5.96 11.06 -11.97
N MET A 177 -6.24 10.55 -10.75
CA MET A 177 -7.42 9.72 -10.50
C MET A 177 -8.71 10.49 -10.73
N LEU A 178 -8.81 11.75 -10.30
CA LEU A 178 -9.95 12.62 -10.57
C LEU A 178 -10.11 12.91 -12.09
N ASP A 179 -8.99 13.12 -12.78
CA ASP A 179 -9.00 13.40 -14.21
C ASP A 179 -9.46 12.22 -15.06
N GLU A 180 -9.01 10.99 -14.73
CA GLU A 180 -9.26 9.78 -15.53
C GLU A 180 -10.55 9.06 -15.12
N PHE A 181 -10.86 9.01 -13.81
CA PHE A 181 -11.93 8.18 -13.25
C PHE A 181 -12.91 8.95 -12.35
N GLY A 182 -12.90 10.27 -12.39
CA GLY A 182 -13.78 11.12 -11.57
C GLY A 182 -15.26 11.08 -11.96
N ASP A 183 -15.65 10.34 -12.99
CA ASP A 183 -17.03 9.98 -13.33
C ASP A 183 -17.54 8.72 -12.63
N GLN A 184 -16.65 7.99 -11.96
CA GLN A 184 -17.00 6.78 -11.21
C GLN A 184 -17.26 7.13 -9.73
N LYS A 185 -18.52 7.01 -9.32
CA LYS A 185 -18.93 7.34 -7.95
C LYS A 185 -18.13 6.57 -6.90
N ASP A 186 -17.91 5.27 -7.11
CA ASP A 186 -17.18 4.42 -6.14
C ASP A 186 -15.72 4.84 -5.99
N VAL A 187 -15.10 5.37 -7.07
CA VAL A 187 -13.75 5.95 -7.02
C VAL A 187 -13.76 7.23 -6.19
N LEU A 188 -14.71 8.13 -6.43
CA LEU A 188 -14.84 9.38 -5.65
C LEU A 188 -15.11 9.10 -4.17
N ASP A 189 -15.98 8.13 -3.85
CA ASP A 189 -16.27 7.70 -2.48
C ASP A 189 -15.00 7.14 -1.79
N SER A 190 -14.17 6.38 -2.53
CA SER A 190 -12.91 5.84 -2.02
C SER A 190 -11.85 6.93 -1.80
N LEU A 191 -11.77 7.90 -2.69
CA LEU A 191 -10.89 9.07 -2.54
C LEU A 191 -11.32 9.89 -1.31
N HIS A 192 -12.61 10.06 -1.09
CA HIS A 192 -13.16 10.75 0.08
C HIS A 192 -12.77 10.02 1.38
N ALA A 193 -13.00 8.71 1.43
CA ALA A 193 -12.62 7.90 2.60
C ALA A 193 -11.12 7.97 2.88
N ASN A 194 -10.28 7.86 1.83
CA ASN A 194 -8.83 7.96 1.95
C ASN A 194 -8.39 9.36 2.43
N MET A 195 -9.00 10.43 1.92
CA MET A 195 -8.79 11.81 2.38
C MET A 195 -9.19 12.01 3.86
N GLY A 196 -10.14 11.21 4.36
CA GLY A 196 -10.58 11.21 5.75
C GLY A 196 -9.61 10.53 6.71
N THR A 197 -8.70 9.68 6.21
CA THR A 197 -7.81 8.87 7.04
C THR A 197 -6.54 9.64 7.41
N PHE A 198 -6.47 10.16 8.63
CA PHE A 198 -5.28 10.84 9.16
C PHE A 198 -5.26 10.80 10.68
N THR A 199 -4.07 10.96 11.23
CA THR A 199 -3.84 11.07 12.68
C THR A 199 -3.50 12.51 13.03
N TRP A 200 -4.13 13.05 14.08
CA TRP A 200 -3.86 14.41 14.54
C TRP A 200 -3.75 14.46 16.07
N GLY A 201 -3.12 15.53 16.57
CA GLY A 201 -3.10 15.88 17.99
C GLY A 201 -3.54 17.32 18.17
N GLY A 202 -4.33 17.60 19.21
CA GLY A 202 -4.92 18.92 19.47
C GLY A 202 -6.17 19.19 18.63
N SER A 203 -6.44 20.47 18.31
CA SER A 203 -7.60 20.86 17.50
C SER A 203 -7.45 20.37 16.05
N ILE A 204 -8.53 19.80 15.49
CA ILE A 204 -8.60 19.36 14.10
C ILE A 204 -8.85 20.52 13.12
N ILE A 205 -9.31 21.68 13.62
CA ILE A 205 -9.72 22.83 12.80
C ILE A 205 -8.66 23.27 11.77
N PRO A 206 -7.36 23.40 12.14
CA PRO A 206 -6.33 23.78 11.17
C PRO A 206 -6.21 22.80 9.99
N LEU A 207 -6.40 21.51 10.25
CA LEU A 207 -6.33 20.47 9.24
C LEU A 207 -7.55 20.52 8.31
N LEU A 208 -8.75 20.70 8.86
CA LEU A 208 -9.97 20.86 8.08
C LEU A 208 -9.89 22.08 7.16
N ARG A 209 -9.35 23.21 7.64
CA ARG A 209 -9.12 24.41 6.81
C ARG A 209 -8.19 24.12 5.61
N LYS A 210 -7.09 23.39 5.83
CA LYS A 210 -6.17 23.01 4.76
C LYS A 210 -6.85 22.12 3.71
N LYS A 211 -7.67 21.17 4.14
CA LYS A 211 -8.47 20.34 3.23
C LYS A 211 -9.42 21.20 2.39
N MET A 212 -10.11 22.15 3.02
CA MET A 212 -10.97 23.10 2.30
C MET A 212 -10.20 23.92 1.26
N GLU A 213 -9.00 24.39 1.57
CA GLU A 213 -8.14 25.12 0.63
C GLU A 213 -7.80 24.25 -0.59
N CYS A 214 -7.39 22.98 -0.37
CA CYS A 214 -7.13 22.04 -1.45
C CYS A 214 -8.37 21.80 -2.34
N LEU A 215 -9.53 21.53 -1.74
CA LEU A 215 -10.79 21.31 -2.45
C LEU A 215 -11.23 22.56 -3.23
N ASN A 216 -11.09 23.75 -2.66
CA ASN A 216 -11.38 24.99 -3.36
C ASN A 216 -10.48 25.21 -4.58
N GLY A 217 -9.24 24.69 -4.55
CA GLY A 217 -8.32 24.70 -5.70
C GLY A 217 -8.83 23.92 -6.91
N ILE A 218 -9.70 22.94 -6.70
CA ILE A 218 -10.25 22.06 -7.75
C ILE A 218 -11.77 22.22 -7.97
N LYS A 219 -12.43 23.18 -7.34
CA LYS A 219 -13.88 23.38 -7.48
C LYS A 219 -14.35 23.67 -8.92
N ASN A 220 -13.44 24.12 -9.79
CA ASN A 220 -13.70 24.35 -11.21
C ASN A 220 -13.17 23.21 -12.09
N HIS A 221 -13.07 21.99 -11.56
CA HIS A 221 -12.61 20.84 -12.32
C HIS A 221 -13.44 20.63 -13.59
N ARG A 222 -12.81 20.11 -14.66
CA ARG A 222 -13.46 19.92 -15.99
C ARG A 222 -14.67 18.97 -15.94
N ARG A 223 -14.64 17.94 -15.06
CA ARG A 223 -15.74 16.98 -14.89
C ARG A 223 -16.80 17.53 -13.93
N VAL A 224 -18.07 17.40 -14.30
CA VAL A 224 -19.19 17.86 -13.47
C VAL A 224 -19.28 17.03 -12.17
N GLU A 225 -19.10 15.72 -12.27
CA GLU A 225 -19.16 14.79 -11.15
C GLU A 225 -18.13 15.14 -10.06
N VAL A 226 -16.92 15.54 -10.47
CA VAL A 226 -15.88 15.98 -9.53
C VAL A 226 -16.28 17.31 -8.88
N ARG A 227 -16.89 18.26 -9.62
CA ARG A 227 -17.36 19.53 -9.02
C ARG A 227 -18.43 19.29 -7.96
N GLU A 228 -19.43 18.45 -8.27
CA GLU A 228 -20.50 18.08 -7.33
C GLU A 228 -19.93 17.36 -6.08
N TRP A 229 -18.99 16.46 -6.30
CA TRP A 229 -18.29 15.78 -5.22
C TRP A 229 -17.48 16.75 -4.34
N VAL A 230 -16.79 17.73 -4.93
CA VAL A 230 -16.07 18.78 -4.19
C VAL A 230 -17.03 19.62 -3.34
N GLU A 231 -18.19 20.01 -3.89
CA GLU A 231 -19.20 20.77 -3.14
C GLU A 231 -19.71 19.97 -1.92
N MET A 232 -19.98 18.67 -2.11
CA MET A 232 -20.37 17.77 -1.01
C MET A 232 -19.28 17.71 0.07
N CYS A 233 -18.02 17.48 -0.32
CA CYS A 233 -16.90 17.43 0.62
C CYS A 233 -16.70 18.72 1.40
N LEU A 234 -16.87 19.88 0.74
CA LEU A 234 -16.76 21.19 1.39
C LEU A 234 -17.86 21.38 2.43
N GLN A 235 -19.10 21.00 2.11
CA GLN A 235 -20.24 21.10 3.06
C GLN A 235 -19.99 20.21 4.30
N GLU A 236 -19.55 18.97 4.12
CA GLU A 236 -19.23 18.07 5.23
C GLU A 236 -18.12 18.64 6.13
N ILE A 237 -17.04 19.16 5.52
CA ILE A 237 -15.95 19.78 6.30
C ILE A 237 -16.43 21.00 7.08
N GLU A 238 -17.30 21.84 6.50
CA GLU A 238 -17.88 22.98 7.20
C GLU A 238 -18.74 22.56 8.41
N GLU A 239 -19.50 21.48 8.26
CA GLU A 239 -20.28 20.91 9.35
C GLU A 239 -19.39 20.35 10.45
N ASP A 240 -18.33 19.62 10.10
CA ASP A 240 -17.36 19.09 11.06
C ASP A 240 -16.63 20.20 11.81
N MET A 241 -16.22 21.25 11.12
CA MET A 241 -15.62 22.43 11.76
C MET A 241 -16.60 23.09 12.75
N ARG A 242 -17.87 23.21 12.41
CA ARG A 242 -18.89 23.77 13.30
C ARG A 242 -19.09 22.90 14.55
N ARG A 243 -19.12 21.58 14.36
CA ARG A 243 -19.23 20.63 15.50
C ARG A 243 -18.02 20.73 16.42
N GLU A 244 -16.82 20.84 15.87
CA GLU A 244 -15.60 20.91 16.67
C GLU A 244 -15.47 22.24 17.42
N LEU A 245 -15.79 23.38 16.78
CA LEU A 245 -15.82 24.67 17.45
C LEU A 245 -16.79 24.69 18.64
N ASN A 246 -17.98 24.12 18.48
CA ASN A 246 -18.93 23.98 19.58
C ASN A 246 -18.40 23.09 20.73
N ARG A 247 -17.52 22.11 20.44
CA ARG A 247 -16.90 21.26 21.47
C ARG A 247 -15.78 21.96 22.22
N GLU A 248 -15.05 22.87 21.57
CA GLU A 248 -13.96 23.63 22.18
C GLU A 248 -14.48 24.77 23.07
N GLU A 249 -15.76 25.20 22.93
CA GLU A 249 -16.38 26.24 23.75
C GLU A 249 -16.92 25.72 25.10
N TYR A 250 -16.98 24.39 25.31
CA TYR A 250 -17.45 23.73 26.56
C TYR A 250 -16.30 22.99 27.23
#